data_23470c9078e9e346cd44082179b99c26
#
_entry.id   23470c9078e9e346cd44082179b99c26
#
_cell.length_a   1.000
_cell.length_b   1.000
_cell.length_c   1.000
_cell.angle_alpha   90.00
_cell.angle_beta   90.00
_cell.angle_gamma   90.00
#
_symmetry.space_group_name_H-M   'P 1'
#
loop_
_entity.id
_entity.type
_entity.pdbx_description
1 polymer ?
#
loop_
_entity_poly.entity_id
_entity_poly.type
_entity_poly.pdbx_seq_one_letter_code
_entity_poly.pdbx_strand_id
1 'polypeptide(L)'
;MPIKIPNKLPARKQLEKEQIQLISSETALTQDIRPMKVLLLNLMPKKRETEVQFARLLGNSPLQIELTLMTTASYIPTNEEKGYLEEFYFKLNDIKNHFFDALIITGAPVETLPFEKVNYWDELKEIIDWSLTHVFQRMGVCWGAQALLYYR
;
A
#
# COMPACT_ATOMS: atom_id res chain seq x y z
N MET A 1 -9.68 -9.09 -14.34
CA MET A 1 -10.66 -8.44 -13.46
C MET A 1 -10.13 -7.06 -13.09
N PRO A 2 -11.00 -6.07 -12.87
CA PRO A 2 -10.54 -4.71 -12.62
C PRO A 2 -9.97 -4.53 -11.22
N ILE A 3 -9.03 -3.60 -11.09
CA ILE A 3 -8.54 -3.17 -9.79
C ILE A 3 -9.47 -2.10 -9.21
N LYS A 4 -9.82 -2.22 -7.93
CA LYS A 4 -10.61 -1.26 -7.20
C LYS A 4 -9.70 -0.23 -6.54
N ILE A 5 -9.82 1.03 -6.94
CA ILE A 5 -9.08 2.15 -6.35
C ILE A 5 -10.04 3.33 -6.13
N PRO A 6 -9.70 4.27 -5.21
CA PRO A 6 -10.51 5.47 -5.02
C PRO A 6 -10.70 6.27 -6.31
N ASN A 7 -11.91 6.76 -6.56
CA ASN A 7 -12.24 7.48 -7.80
C ASN A 7 -11.40 8.74 -8.02
N LYS A 8 -11.01 9.42 -6.94
CA LYS A 8 -10.24 10.66 -7.00
C LYS A 8 -8.73 10.45 -7.00
N LEU A 9 -8.26 9.22 -6.89
CA LEU A 9 -6.82 8.94 -6.86
C LEU A 9 -6.19 9.31 -8.22
N PRO A 10 -5.09 10.10 -8.25
CA PRO A 10 -4.43 10.48 -9.52
C PRO A 10 -3.98 9.30 -10.37
N ALA A 11 -3.61 8.17 -9.75
CA ALA A 11 -3.23 6.95 -10.47
C ALA A 11 -4.33 6.47 -11.43
N ARG A 12 -5.60 6.74 -11.13
CA ARG A 12 -6.73 6.34 -11.98
C ARG A 12 -6.58 6.86 -13.42
N LYS A 13 -6.27 8.15 -13.58
CA LYS A 13 -6.11 8.75 -14.92
C LYS A 13 -4.98 8.11 -15.71
N GLN A 14 -3.88 7.81 -15.05
CA GLN A 14 -2.74 7.17 -15.70
C GLN A 14 -3.06 5.75 -16.12
N LEU A 15 -3.73 4.99 -15.24
CA LEU A 15 -4.12 3.60 -15.52
C LEU A 15 -5.16 3.51 -16.63
N GLU A 16 -6.10 4.45 -16.69
CA GLU A 16 -7.08 4.53 -17.79
C GLU A 16 -6.39 4.77 -19.13
N LYS A 17 -5.36 5.62 -19.19
CA LYS A 17 -4.55 5.83 -20.40
C LYS A 17 -3.83 4.55 -20.83
N GLU A 18 -3.45 3.71 -19.91
CA GLU A 18 -2.77 2.45 -20.17
C GLU A 18 -3.74 1.30 -20.44
N GLN A 19 -5.03 1.57 -20.52
CA GLN A 19 -6.09 0.58 -20.77
C GLN A 19 -6.16 -0.52 -19.71
N ILE A 20 -5.76 -0.23 -18.48
CA ILE A 20 -5.91 -1.15 -17.36
C ILE A 20 -7.34 -1.04 -16.83
N GLN A 21 -7.99 -2.18 -16.66
CA GLN A 21 -9.36 -2.22 -16.16
C GLN A 21 -9.45 -1.72 -14.72
N LEU A 22 -10.31 -0.75 -14.51
CA LEU A 22 -10.58 -0.17 -13.21
C LEU A 22 -12.05 -0.38 -12.85
N ILE A 23 -12.31 -0.48 -11.55
CA ILE A 23 -13.68 -0.53 -11.04
C ILE A 23 -13.83 0.52 -9.94
N SER A 24 -14.96 1.21 -9.95
CA SER A 24 -15.28 2.14 -8.86
C SER A 24 -15.69 1.37 -7.60
N SER A 25 -15.54 2.00 -6.44
CA SER A 25 -15.96 1.41 -5.19
C SER A 25 -17.45 1.09 -5.17
N GLU A 26 -18.26 1.93 -5.80
CA GLU A 26 -19.71 1.74 -5.90
C GLU A 26 -20.08 0.52 -6.74
N THR A 27 -19.45 0.38 -7.91
CA THR A 27 -19.68 -0.77 -8.79
C THR A 27 -19.20 -2.06 -8.15
N ALA A 28 -18.07 -2.02 -7.44
CA ALA A 28 -17.53 -3.19 -6.75
C ALA A 28 -18.48 -3.73 -5.68
N LEU A 29 -19.21 -2.86 -4.98
CA LEU A 29 -20.18 -3.26 -3.96
C LEU A 29 -21.38 -4.03 -4.52
N THR A 30 -21.68 -3.87 -5.80
CA THR A 30 -22.81 -4.54 -6.45
C THR A 30 -22.45 -5.90 -7.04
N GLN A 31 -21.19 -6.31 -6.98
CA GLN A 31 -20.73 -7.59 -7.52
C GLN A 31 -20.63 -8.66 -6.44
N ASP A 32 -21.03 -9.89 -6.76
CA ASP A 32 -20.99 -11.06 -5.87
C ASP A 32 -19.58 -11.67 -5.79
N ILE A 33 -18.54 -10.89 -6.05
CA ILE A 33 -17.15 -11.36 -6.03
C ILE A 33 -16.44 -10.74 -4.85
N ARG A 34 -15.90 -11.58 -3.95
CA ARG A 34 -15.04 -11.10 -2.86
C ARG A 34 -13.74 -10.56 -3.45
N PRO A 35 -13.45 -9.26 -3.31
CA PRO A 35 -12.18 -8.73 -3.77
C PRO A 35 -11.02 -9.24 -2.89
N MET A 36 -9.85 -9.40 -3.50
CA MET A 36 -8.62 -9.62 -2.77
C MET A 36 -8.18 -8.27 -2.18
N LYS A 37 -8.07 -8.21 -0.86
CA LYS A 37 -7.70 -6.98 -0.15
C LYS A 37 -6.18 -6.91 -0.01
N VAL A 38 -5.58 -5.97 -0.71
CA VAL A 38 -4.13 -5.74 -0.69
C VAL A 38 -3.82 -4.42 0.00
N LEU A 39 -2.98 -4.48 1.02
CA LEU A 39 -2.48 -3.32 1.74
C LEU A 39 -1.08 -2.98 1.22
N LEU A 40 -0.89 -1.78 0.73
CA LEU A 40 0.40 -1.28 0.25
C LEU A 40 0.97 -0.29 1.25
N LEU A 41 2.00 -0.71 1.97
CA LEU A 41 2.78 0.19 2.82
C LEU A 41 3.83 0.89 1.96
N ASN A 42 3.56 2.15 1.63
CA ASN A 42 4.38 2.93 0.71
C ASN A 42 5.41 3.77 1.46
N LEU A 43 6.65 3.30 1.47
CA LEU A 43 7.77 3.96 2.14
C LEU A 43 8.58 4.85 1.18
N MET A 44 8.21 4.89 -0.09
CA MET A 44 8.91 5.70 -1.09
C MET A 44 8.58 7.18 -0.94
N PRO A 45 9.55 8.07 -1.24
CA PRO A 45 9.30 9.52 -1.18
C PRO A 45 8.35 10.01 -2.27
N LYS A 46 8.43 9.45 -3.47
CA LYS A 46 7.54 9.76 -4.60
C LYS A 46 6.35 8.82 -4.59
N LYS A 47 5.41 9.06 -3.70
CA LYS A 47 4.31 8.13 -3.44
C LYS A 47 3.40 7.92 -4.64
N ARG A 48 3.10 8.97 -5.39
CA ARG A 48 2.21 8.89 -6.56
C ARG A 48 2.75 7.99 -7.67
N GLU A 49 4.06 8.08 -7.95
CA GLU A 49 4.71 7.23 -8.95
C GLU A 49 4.68 5.77 -8.52
N THR A 50 4.98 5.49 -7.26
CA THR A 50 4.95 4.15 -6.69
C THR A 50 3.55 3.55 -6.72
N GLU A 51 2.53 4.33 -6.40
CA GLU A 51 1.13 3.90 -6.48
C GLU A 51 0.76 3.42 -7.89
N VAL A 52 1.13 4.21 -8.90
CA VAL A 52 0.86 3.85 -10.31
C VAL A 52 1.56 2.55 -10.67
N GLN A 53 2.81 2.39 -10.29
CA GLN A 53 3.59 1.19 -10.60
C GLN A 53 2.95 -0.07 -9.99
N PHE A 54 2.61 -0.04 -8.71
CA PHE A 54 1.99 -1.18 -8.05
C PHE A 54 0.57 -1.44 -8.55
N ALA A 55 -0.22 -0.38 -8.73
CA ALA A 55 -1.58 -0.54 -9.26
C ALA A 55 -1.59 -1.12 -10.67
N ARG A 56 -0.61 -0.76 -11.51
CA ARG A 56 -0.45 -1.33 -12.85
C ARG A 56 -0.20 -2.84 -12.80
N LEU A 57 0.71 -3.26 -11.94
CA LEU A 57 1.05 -4.68 -11.80
C LEU A 57 -0.11 -5.47 -11.20
N LEU A 58 -0.74 -4.95 -10.16
CA LEU A 58 -1.86 -5.61 -9.49
C LEU A 58 -3.12 -5.63 -10.38
N GLY A 59 -3.33 -4.59 -11.16
CA GLY A 59 -4.47 -4.49 -12.07
C GLY A 59 -4.40 -5.46 -13.24
N ASN A 60 -3.22 -6.00 -13.54
CA ASN A 60 -3.02 -7.00 -14.59
C ASN A 60 -3.23 -8.43 -14.07
N SER A 61 -4.29 -8.63 -13.30
CA SER A 61 -4.66 -9.90 -12.68
C SER A 61 -6.10 -10.26 -13.06
N PRO A 62 -6.41 -11.56 -13.18
CA PRO A 62 -7.80 -11.99 -13.35
C PRO A 62 -8.65 -11.82 -12.10
N LEU A 63 -8.05 -11.47 -10.96
CA LEU A 63 -8.76 -11.31 -9.69
C LEU A 63 -9.13 -9.85 -9.47
N GLN A 64 -10.28 -9.62 -8.84
CA GLN A 64 -10.64 -8.29 -8.38
C GLN A 64 -9.79 -7.93 -7.16
N ILE A 65 -9.09 -6.80 -7.23
CA ILE A 65 -8.19 -6.36 -6.16
C ILE A 65 -8.68 -5.02 -5.59
N GLU A 66 -8.80 -4.98 -4.28
CA GLU A 66 -9.06 -3.76 -3.52
C GLU A 66 -7.74 -3.30 -2.91
N LEU A 67 -7.21 -2.18 -3.41
CA LEU A 67 -5.94 -1.63 -2.96
C LEU A 67 -6.15 -0.58 -1.88
N THR A 68 -5.56 -0.81 -0.71
CA THR A 68 -5.55 0.14 0.40
C THR A 68 -4.12 0.67 0.58
N LEU A 69 -3.99 1.99 0.63
CA LEU A 69 -2.69 2.66 0.75
C LEU A 69 -2.41 2.99 2.21
N MET A 70 -1.19 2.70 2.65
CA MET A 70 -0.75 2.90 4.03
C MET A 70 0.58 3.64 4.06
N THR A 71 0.72 4.52 5.05
CA THR A 71 1.98 5.20 5.36
C THR A 71 2.29 5.06 6.84
N THR A 72 3.54 5.35 7.23
CA THR A 72 3.91 5.38 8.64
C THR A 72 3.44 6.69 9.29
N ALA A 73 3.06 6.62 10.57
CA ALA A 73 2.64 7.81 11.33
C ALA A 73 3.80 8.78 11.55
N SER A 74 5.01 8.25 11.60
CA SER A 74 6.24 9.05 11.77
C SER A 74 6.71 9.77 10.52
N TYR A 75 6.09 9.49 9.36
CA TYR A 75 6.41 10.21 8.12
C TYR A 75 5.89 11.66 8.20
N ILE A 76 6.80 12.61 7.95
CA ILE A 76 6.46 14.04 7.92
C ILE A 76 6.30 14.47 6.47
N PRO A 77 5.07 14.65 5.98
CA PRO A 77 4.85 15.07 4.60
C PRO A 77 5.19 16.55 4.41
N THR A 78 5.53 16.91 3.16
CA THR A 78 5.59 18.31 2.77
C THR A 78 4.18 18.92 2.80
N ASN A 79 4.07 20.24 2.82
CA ASN A 79 2.76 20.90 2.83
C ASN A 79 1.87 20.50 1.65
N GLU A 80 2.48 20.26 0.48
CA GLU A 80 1.77 19.82 -0.73
C GLU A 80 1.24 18.40 -0.61
N GLU A 81 1.96 17.52 0.09
CA GLU A 81 1.59 16.11 0.24
C GLU A 81 0.60 15.88 1.38
N LYS A 82 0.53 16.78 2.35
CA LYS A 82 -0.25 16.56 3.57
C LYS A 82 -1.72 16.26 3.30
N GLY A 83 -2.38 17.09 2.49
CA GLY A 83 -3.78 16.88 2.12
C GLY A 83 -4.00 15.60 1.33
N TYR A 84 -3.04 15.26 0.44
CA TYR A 84 -3.07 14.03 -0.34
C TYR A 84 -2.98 12.79 0.56
N LEU A 85 -2.06 12.78 1.50
CA LEU A 85 -1.90 11.66 2.43
C LEU A 85 -3.10 11.51 3.36
N GLU A 86 -3.66 12.61 3.85
CA GLU A 86 -4.87 12.57 4.68
C GLU A 86 -6.07 12.01 3.93
N GLU A 87 -6.19 12.27 2.64
CA GLU A 87 -7.32 11.80 1.83
C GLU A 87 -7.20 10.33 1.44
N PHE A 88 -5.99 9.86 1.09
CA PHE A 88 -5.81 8.55 0.45
C PHE A 88 -5.03 7.52 1.27
N TYR A 89 -4.29 7.94 2.29
CA TYR A 89 -3.42 7.06 3.06
C TYR A 89 -3.94 6.82 4.47
N PHE A 90 -3.82 5.58 4.90
CA PHE A 90 -4.15 5.16 6.27
C PHE A 90 -2.88 4.93 7.08
N LYS A 91 -3.02 5.02 8.40
CA LYS A 91 -2.00 4.63 9.37
C LYS A 91 -2.44 3.35 10.07
N LEU A 92 -1.52 2.70 10.79
CA LEU A 92 -1.84 1.44 11.46
C LEU A 92 -3.07 1.55 12.38
N ASN A 93 -3.19 2.64 13.12
CA ASN A 93 -4.34 2.83 14.01
C ASN A 93 -5.68 2.87 13.28
N ASP A 94 -5.69 3.29 12.03
CA ASP A 94 -6.93 3.37 11.23
C ASP A 94 -7.40 2.00 10.75
N ILE A 95 -6.47 1.05 10.59
CA ILE A 95 -6.73 -0.24 9.95
C ILE A 95 -6.45 -1.45 10.83
N LYS A 96 -6.01 -1.25 12.06
CA LYS A 96 -5.53 -2.34 12.92
C LYS A 96 -6.60 -3.40 13.26
N ASN A 97 -7.88 -3.07 13.13
CA ASN A 97 -8.99 -4.00 13.34
C ASN A 97 -9.48 -4.65 12.04
N HIS A 98 -8.83 -4.37 10.90
CA HIS A 98 -9.18 -4.92 9.60
C HIS A 98 -8.25 -6.07 9.21
N PHE A 99 -8.75 -6.96 8.37
CA PHE A 99 -7.99 -8.08 7.84
C PHE A 99 -7.72 -7.88 6.36
N PHE A 100 -6.53 -8.32 5.90
CA PHE A 100 -6.11 -8.21 4.52
C PHE A 100 -5.57 -9.53 4.01
N ASP A 101 -5.67 -9.74 2.70
CA ASP A 101 -5.12 -10.94 2.06
C ASP A 101 -3.61 -10.81 1.85
N ALA A 102 -3.13 -9.61 1.58
CA ALA A 102 -1.70 -9.36 1.38
C ALA A 102 -1.28 -7.99 1.90
N LEU A 103 -0.05 -7.93 2.40
CA LEU A 103 0.67 -6.69 2.71
C LEU A 103 1.91 -6.62 1.83
N ILE A 104 2.04 -5.52 1.09
CA ILE A 104 3.24 -5.23 0.30
C ILE A 104 3.98 -4.08 0.97
N ILE A 105 5.26 -4.28 1.28
CA ILE A 105 6.15 -3.26 1.84
C ILE A 105 7.10 -2.84 0.73
N THR A 106 7.07 -1.56 0.35
CA THR A 106 7.89 -1.05 -0.75
C THR A 106 9.35 -0.86 -0.34
N GLY A 107 10.19 -0.55 -1.29
CA GLY A 107 11.52 -0.02 -1.02
C GLY A 107 11.47 1.31 -0.30
N ALA A 108 12.61 1.73 0.21
CA ALA A 108 12.81 3.03 0.86
C ALA A 108 14.24 3.48 0.64
N PRO A 109 14.51 4.80 0.54
CA PRO A 109 15.86 5.31 0.29
C PRO A 109 16.68 5.41 1.58
N VAL A 110 16.78 4.31 2.32
CA VAL A 110 17.47 4.24 3.62
C VAL A 110 18.45 3.07 3.70
N GLU A 111 18.88 2.56 2.56
CA GLU A 111 19.75 1.39 2.46
C GLU A 111 21.14 1.59 3.07
N THR A 112 21.57 2.83 3.23
CA THR A 112 22.87 3.16 3.83
C THR A 112 22.82 3.26 5.35
N LEU A 113 21.63 3.22 5.95
CA LEU A 113 21.44 3.31 7.39
C LEU A 113 21.29 1.91 8.01
N PRO A 114 21.84 1.70 9.23
CA PRO A 114 21.43 0.54 10.02
C PRO A 114 19.92 0.54 10.25
N PHE A 115 19.29 -0.63 10.28
CA PHE A 115 17.83 -0.71 10.43
C PHE A 115 17.35 0.02 11.69
N GLU A 116 18.06 -0.11 12.78
CA GLU A 116 17.70 0.49 14.07
C GLU A 116 17.76 2.03 14.06
N LYS A 117 18.44 2.63 13.09
CA LYS A 117 18.55 4.09 12.94
C LYS A 117 17.51 4.69 11.99
N VAL A 118 16.70 3.86 11.34
CA VAL A 118 15.62 4.34 10.50
C VAL A 118 14.51 4.89 11.40
N ASN A 119 14.03 6.11 11.12
CA ASN A 119 13.06 6.82 11.96
C ASN A 119 11.82 6.01 12.31
N TYR A 120 11.31 5.26 11.35
CA TYR A 120 10.08 4.48 11.48
C TYR A 120 10.34 3.00 11.76
N TRP A 121 11.56 2.64 12.18
CA TRP A 121 11.91 1.23 12.38
C TRP A 121 11.01 0.56 13.44
N ASP A 122 10.79 1.21 14.57
CA ASP A 122 9.94 0.67 15.63
C ASP A 122 8.49 0.53 15.17
N GLU A 123 7.99 1.52 14.44
CA GLU A 123 6.66 1.47 13.86
C GLU A 123 6.55 0.37 12.80
N LEU A 124 7.57 0.20 11.97
CA LEU A 124 7.60 -0.87 10.96
C LEU A 124 7.59 -2.25 11.62
N LYS A 125 8.32 -2.44 12.71
CA LYS A 125 8.27 -3.68 13.48
C LYS A 125 6.86 -3.95 14.01
N GLU A 126 6.20 -2.93 14.52
CA GLU A 126 4.82 -3.02 15.01
C GLU A 126 3.86 -3.42 13.88
N ILE A 127 4.02 -2.84 12.70
CA ILE A 127 3.23 -3.20 11.53
C ILE A 127 3.46 -4.66 11.12
N ILE A 128 4.71 -5.09 11.10
CA ILE A 128 5.06 -6.48 10.76
C ILE A 128 4.46 -7.44 11.78
N ASP A 129 4.56 -7.15 13.06
CA ASP A 129 3.97 -7.98 14.12
C ASP A 129 2.44 -8.04 14.00
N TRP A 130 1.79 -6.90 13.79
CA TRP A 130 0.37 -6.83 13.55
C TRP A 130 -0.04 -7.69 12.35
N SER A 131 0.76 -7.69 11.29
CA SER A 131 0.46 -8.43 10.07
C SER A 131 0.46 -9.95 10.27
N LEU A 132 1.13 -10.45 11.30
CA LEU A 132 1.14 -11.89 11.59
C LEU A 132 -0.24 -12.45 11.91
N THR A 133 -1.11 -11.63 12.46
CA THR A 133 -2.47 -12.03 12.86
C THR A 133 -3.57 -11.46 11.97
N HIS A 134 -3.27 -10.45 11.16
CA HIS A 134 -4.27 -9.72 10.37
C HIS A 134 -4.07 -9.81 8.86
N VAL A 135 -2.94 -10.35 8.40
CA VAL A 135 -2.62 -10.44 6.97
C VAL A 135 -2.20 -11.86 6.62
N PHE A 136 -2.79 -12.39 5.56
CA PHE A 136 -2.49 -13.76 5.14
C PHE A 136 -1.07 -13.90 4.59
N GLN A 137 -0.66 -13.00 3.68
CA GLN A 137 0.67 -13.03 3.06
C GLN A 137 1.35 -11.68 3.13
N ARG A 138 2.66 -11.69 3.28
CA ARG A 138 3.51 -10.49 3.29
C ARG A 138 4.53 -10.59 2.17
N MET A 139 4.74 -9.46 1.48
CA MET A 139 5.73 -9.35 0.42
C MET A 139 6.54 -8.07 0.62
N GLY A 140 7.84 -8.20 0.63
CA GLY A 140 8.75 -7.06 0.64
C GLY A 140 9.37 -6.85 -0.74
N VAL A 141 9.58 -5.59 -1.11
CA VAL A 141 10.25 -5.20 -2.35
C VAL A 141 11.47 -4.36 -2.00
N CYS A 142 12.62 -4.68 -2.57
CA CYS A 142 13.88 -3.98 -2.32
C CYS A 142 14.19 -3.90 -0.82
N TRP A 143 14.31 -2.69 -0.29
CA TRP A 143 14.58 -2.48 1.14
C TRP A 143 13.50 -3.10 2.03
N GLY A 144 12.24 -3.08 1.60
CA GLY A 144 11.16 -3.73 2.34
C GLY A 144 11.39 -5.23 2.52
N ALA A 145 11.94 -5.88 1.51
CA ALA A 145 12.31 -7.30 1.61
C ALA A 145 13.45 -7.50 2.62
N GLN A 146 14.46 -6.64 2.57
CA GLN A 146 15.58 -6.69 3.52
C GLN A 146 15.11 -6.49 4.95
N ALA A 147 14.21 -5.53 5.17
CA ALA A 147 13.64 -5.26 6.49
C ALA A 147 12.86 -6.47 7.04
N LEU A 148 12.05 -7.11 6.20
CA LEU A 148 11.33 -8.31 6.58
C LEU A 148 12.28 -9.45 6.98
N LEU A 149 13.31 -9.69 6.20
CA LEU A 149 14.29 -10.73 6.48
C LEU A 149 15.12 -10.43 7.74
N TYR A 150 15.48 -9.18 7.93
CA TYR A 150 16.27 -8.77 9.08
C TYR A 150 15.50 -8.91 10.39
N TYR A 151 14.23 -8.53 10.39
CA TYR A 151 13.41 -8.55 11.61
C TYR A 151 12.93 -9.97 11.96
N ARG A 152 12.79 -10.86 10.98
CA ARG A 152 12.33 -12.24 11.14
C ARG A 152 13.50 -13.21 11.18
#